data_6890acfa99e11769f6f0989335349d47
#
_entry.id   6890acfa99e11769f6f0989335349d47
#
_cell.length_a   1.000
_cell.length_b   1.000
_cell.length_c   1.000
_cell.angle_alpha   90.00
_cell.angle_beta   90.00
_cell.angle_gamma   90.00
#
_symmetry.space_group_name_H-M   'P 1'
#
loop_
_entity.id
_entity.type
_entity.pdbx_description
1 polymer ?
#
loop_
_entity_poly.entity_id
_entity_poly.type
_entity_poly.pdbx_seq_one_letter_code
_entity_poly.pdbx_strand_id
1 'polypeptide(L)'
;TGQSSAFGAELSYPNDPLDAQVKYTEIQENYDAAVGFTRRTGFRNINPRVTFAPRPRRHPWIRRFNFGGEMDWFLDPRDNRLLTREIDVTAFQVDLHTQDSMQFHVVPTYELLEENFPIAPGVTLPVGQEYSFTRYRIQGSTTSRRPLALSPQAEWGSFYSGDLLRLSEARLAR
;
A
#
# COMPACT_ATOMS: atom_id res chain seq x y z
N THR A 1 8.63 -27.02 -19.12
CA THR A 1 9.90 -26.39 -19.47
C THR A 1 9.62 -25.12 -20.26
N GLY A 2 9.87 -23.95 -19.71
CA GLY A 2 9.61 -22.64 -20.25
C GLY A 2 8.66 -21.86 -19.34
N GLN A 3 9.00 -20.63 -19.00
CA GLN A 3 8.36 -19.72 -18.04
C GLN A 3 8.93 -19.84 -16.61
N SER A 4 10.24 -19.82 -16.50
CA SER A 4 10.96 -19.84 -15.20
C SER A 4 11.79 -18.58 -14.99
N SER A 5 11.40 -17.47 -15.62
CA SER A 5 12.12 -16.20 -15.53
C SER A 5 11.43 -15.21 -14.58
N ALA A 6 12.22 -14.33 -13.97
CA ALA A 6 11.75 -13.15 -13.29
C ALA A 6 12.48 -11.94 -13.86
N PHE A 7 11.78 -10.88 -14.17
CA PHE A 7 12.37 -9.63 -14.65
C PHE A 7 11.56 -8.42 -14.23
N GLY A 8 12.20 -7.28 -14.22
CA GLY A 8 11.54 -6.02 -13.84
C GLY A 8 12.25 -4.83 -14.45
N ALA A 9 11.55 -3.71 -14.45
CA ALA A 9 12.04 -2.41 -14.85
C ALA A 9 11.47 -1.35 -13.94
N GLU A 10 12.21 -0.26 -13.75
CA GLU A 10 11.79 0.87 -12.95
C GLU A 10 12.15 2.16 -13.68
N LEU A 11 11.20 3.09 -13.72
CA LEU A 11 11.41 4.45 -14.16
C LEU A 11 11.03 5.37 -13.02
N SER A 12 11.93 6.29 -12.66
CA SER A 12 11.71 7.24 -11.57
C SER A 12 12.07 8.66 -11.99
N TYR A 13 11.27 9.60 -11.50
CA TYR A 13 11.45 11.03 -11.62
C TYR A 13 11.52 11.62 -10.20
N PRO A 14 12.70 11.53 -9.55
CA PRO A 14 12.90 12.03 -8.19
C PRO A 14 13.08 13.55 -8.22
N ASN A 15 12.02 14.30 -7.99
CA ASN A 15 12.05 15.76 -7.99
C ASN A 15 11.18 16.33 -6.85
N ASP A 16 11.51 17.53 -6.40
CA ASP A 16 10.77 18.26 -5.38
C ASP A 16 10.08 19.50 -6.02
N PRO A 17 8.78 19.71 -5.81
CA PRO A 17 7.88 18.98 -4.91
C PRO A 17 7.15 17.77 -5.50
N LEU A 18 7.43 17.38 -6.74
CA LEU A 18 6.76 16.28 -7.43
C LEU A 18 7.74 15.12 -7.64
N ASP A 19 7.46 13.99 -7.01
CA ASP A 19 8.14 12.71 -7.21
C ASP A 19 7.21 11.74 -7.90
N ALA A 20 7.70 11.02 -8.91
CA ALA A 20 6.93 10.01 -9.62
C ALA A 20 7.81 8.80 -9.94
N GLN A 21 7.23 7.61 -9.82
CA GLN A 21 7.88 6.35 -10.09
C GLN A 21 6.89 5.37 -10.70
N VAL A 22 7.35 4.54 -11.62
CA VAL A 22 6.63 3.36 -12.05
C VAL A 22 7.58 2.17 -12.04
N LYS A 23 7.15 1.10 -11.38
CA LYS A 23 7.86 -0.16 -11.33
C LYS A 23 7.04 -1.23 -12.04
N TYR A 24 7.68 -2.01 -12.85
CA TYR A 24 7.15 -3.19 -13.50
C TYR A 24 7.88 -4.42 -12.99
N THR A 25 7.16 -5.48 -12.63
CA THR A 25 7.74 -6.75 -12.22
C THR A 25 6.91 -7.88 -12.82
N GLU A 26 7.55 -8.85 -13.45
CA GLU A 26 6.91 -10.08 -13.89
C GLU A 26 7.69 -11.26 -13.35
N ILE A 27 6.98 -12.18 -12.69
CA ILE A 27 7.52 -13.43 -12.18
C ILE A 27 6.69 -14.55 -12.79
N GLN A 28 7.33 -15.37 -13.58
CA GLN A 28 6.68 -16.47 -14.28
C GLN A 28 6.30 -17.60 -13.32
N GLU A 29 5.34 -18.44 -13.74
CA GLU A 29 4.70 -19.46 -12.91
C GLU A 29 5.69 -20.48 -12.34
N ASN A 30 6.65 -20.94 -13.16
CA ASN A 30 7.63 -21.95 -12.77
C ASN A 30 8.96 -21.35 -12.28
N TYR A 31 8.93 -20.08 -11.87
CA TYR A 31 10.14 -19.44 -11.33
C TYR A 31 10.48 -20.04 -9.97
N ASP A 32 11.69 -20.57 -9.86
CA ASP A 32 12.30 -21.04 -8.62
C ASP A 32 13.53 -20.18 -8.31
N ALA A 33 13.48 -19.50 -7.17
CA ALA A 33 14.60 -18.68 -6.73
C ALA A 33 15.71 -19.59 -6.20
N ALA A 34 16.84 -19.69 -6.90
CA ALA A 34 18.00 -20.48 -6.48
C ALA A 34 18.56 -20.02 -5.12
N VAL A 35 18.33 -18.75 -4.76
CA VAL A 35 18.68 -18.16 -3.46
C VAL A 35 17.54 -17.24 -3.02
N GLY A 36 16.88 -17.56 -1.90
CA GLY A 36 15.81 -16.73 -1.36
C GLY A 36 14.43 -17.39 -1.43
N PHE A 37 13.39 -16.62 -1.10
CA PHE A 37 12.00 -17.06 -1.06
C PHE A 37 11.13 -16.12 -1.91
N THR A 38 10.35 -16.70 -2.81
CA THR A 38 9.34 -15.97 -3.59
C THR A 38 7.96 -16.29 -3.02
N ARG A 39 7.25 -15.29 -2.49
CA ARG A 39 5.93 -15.47 -1.86
C ARG A 39 4.84 -15.84 -2.86
N ARG A 40 4.96 -15.41 -4.11
CA ARG A 40 4.00 -15.61 -5.19
C ARG A 40 4.75 -15.68 -6.52
N THR A 41 4.32 -16.57 -7.38
CA THR A 41 4.76 -16.68 -8.79
C THR A 41 3.56 -16.54 -9.71
N GLY A 42 3.77 -16.45 -11.01
CA GLY A 42 2.70 -16.39 -12.00
C GLY A 42 1.94 -15.05 -11.98
N PHE A 43 2.65 -13.92 -11.82
CA PHE A 43 2.01 -12.61 -11.86
C PHE A 43 2.84 -11.56 -12.61
N ARG A 44 2.16 -10.56 -13.09
CA ARG A 44 2.69 -9.28 -13.54
C ARG A 44 2.20 -8.18 -12.61
N ASN A 45 3.10 -7.40 -12.04
CA ASN A 45 2.76 -6.25 -11.19
C ASN A 45 3.19 -4.96 -11.87
N ILE A 46 2.29 -3.99 -11.90
CA ILE A 46 2.56 -2.60 -12.29
C ILE A 46 2.29 -1.75 -11.07
N ASN A 47 3.33 -1.07 -10.59
CA ASN A 47 3.26 -0.27 -9.37
C ASN A 47 3.68 1.18 -9.67
N PRO A 48 2.75 2.04 -10.14
CA PRO A 48 2.95 3.47 -10.23
C PRO A 48 2.78 4.13 -8.88
N ARG A 49 3.63 5.12 -8.60
CA ARG A 49 3.57 5.98 -7.42
C ARG A 49 3.78 7.43 -7.84
N VAL A 50 3.01 8.32 -7.26
CA VAL A 50 3.19 9.77 -7.40
C VAL A 50 3.02 10.44 -6.06
N THR A 51 3.87 11.41 -5.76
CA THR A 51 3.81 12.21 -4.54
C THR A 51 4.02 13.68 -4.88
N PHE A 52 3.14 14.52 -4.38
CA PHE A 52 3.27 15.98 -4.45
C PHE A 52 3.42 16.53 -3.03
N ALA A 53 4.56 17.15 -2.76
CA ALA A 53 5.00 17.51 -1.42
C ALA A 53 5.30 19.01 -1.26
N PRO A 54 4.30 19.92 -1.36
CA PRO A 54 4.49 21.35 -1.26
C PRO A 54 4.92 21.79 0.14
N ARG A 55 5.85 22.75 0.17
CA ARG A 55 6.37 23.37 1.40
C ARG A 55 5.90 24.81 1.49
N PRO A 56 4.95 25.13 2.41
CA PRO A 56 4.50 26.49 2.61
C PRO A 56 5.65 27.36 3.11
N ARG A 57 5.88 28.47 2.41
CA ARG A 57 6.91 29.43 2.82
C ARG A 57 6.45 30.18 4.09
N ARG A 58 7.31 30.22 5.13
CA ARG A 58 7.07 30.99 6.37
C ARG A 58 5.86 30.58 7.21
N HIS A 59 5.35 29.35 7.04
CA HIS A 59 4.30 28.87 7.92
C HIS A 59 4.90 28.49 9.29
N PRO A 60 4.34 28.98 10.42
CA PRO A 60 4.98 28.82 11.74
C PRO A 60 4.99 27.37 12.24
N TRP A 61 4.06 26.54 11.80
CA TRP A 61 3.91 25.18 12.34
C TRP A 61 4.09 24.09 11.27
N ILE A 62 3.60 24.34 10.04
CA ILE A 62 3.59 23.34 8.97
C ILE A 62 4.89 23.42 8.18
N ARG A 63 5.60 22.32 8.13
CA ARG A 63 6.83 22.14 7.37
C ARG A 63 6.55 21.74 5.93
N ARG A 64 5.59 20.81 5.74
CA ARG A 64 5.29 20.22 4.44
C ARG A 64 3.90 19.59 4.44
N PHE A 65 3.21 19.68 3.34
CA PHE A 65 2.10 18.78 3.00
C PHE A 65 2.59 17.68 2.07
N ASN A 66 1.93 16.52 2.09
CA ASN A 66 2.11 15.48 1.10
C ASN A 66 0.73 15.01 0.63
N PHE A 67 0.61 14.88 -0.67
CA PHE A 67 -0.52 14.31 -1.39
C PHE A 67 0.02 13.30 -2.37
N GLY A 68 -0.65 12.18 -2.56
CA GLY A 68 -0.12 11.21 -3.50
C GLY A 68 -0.93 9.95 -3.58
N GLY A 69 -0.39 9.00 -4.30
CA GLY A 69 -0.95 7.66 -4.38
C GLY A 69 0.06 6.67 -4.93
N GLU A 70 -0.15 5.45 -4.53
CA GLU A 70 0.55 4.28 -5.01
C GLU A 70 -0.49 3.23 -5.39
N MET A 71 -0.26 2.52 -6.47
CA MET A 71 -1.15 1.46 -6.92
C MET A 71 -0.35 0.18 -7.11
N ASP A 72 -0.85 -0.91 -6.55
CA ASP A 72 -0.45 -2.26 -6.89
C ASP A 72 -1.47 -2.89 -7.83
N TRP A 73 -1.03 -3.21 -9.03
CA TRP A 73 -1.87 -3.78 -10.07
C TRP A 73 -1.33 -5.14 -10.51
N PHE A 74 -1.89 -6.20 -9.94
CA PHE A 74 -1.50 -7.57 -10.25
C PHE A 74 -2.38 -8.16 -11.34
N LEU A 75 -1.74 -8.66 -12.37
CA LEU A 75 -2.36 -9.28 -13.55
C LEU A 75 -1.84 -10.71 -13.72
N ASP A 76 -2.69 -11.60 -14.23
CA ASP A 76 -2.25 -12.88 -14.76
C ASP A 76 -1.41 -12.63 -16.04
N PRO A 77 -0.17 -13.12 -16.13
CA PRO A 77 0.67 -12.88 -17.30
C PRO A 77 0.20 -13.59 -18.57
N ARG A 78 -0.71 -14.58 -18.47
CA ARG A 78 -1.22 -15.38 -19.59
C ARG A 78 -2.30 -14.66 -20.39
N ASP A 79 -3.25 -14.03 -19.69
CA ASP A 79 -4.44 -13.43 -20.31
C ASP A 79 -4.66 -11.96 -19.91
N ASN A 80 -3.78 -11.38 -19.08
CA ASN A 80 -3.87 -10.04 -18.50
C ASN A 80 -5.11 -9.83 -17.62
N ARG A 81 -5.71 -10.89 -17.11
CA ARG A 81 -6.83 -10.79 -16.17
C ARG A 81 -6.37 -10.11 -14.88
N LEU A 82 -7.20 -9.19 -14.38
CA LEU A 82 -6.94 -8.51 -13.12
C LEU A 82 -7.13 -9.50 -11.96
N LEU A 83 -6.07 -9.68 -11.18
CA LEU A 83 -6.08 -10.50 -9.98
C LEU A 83 -6.29 -9.66 -8.73
N THR A 84 -5.52 -8.59 -8.59
CA THR A 84 -5.59 -7.69 -7.43
C THR A 84 -5.28 -6.27 -7.90
N ARG A 85 -6.02 -5.31 -7.39
CA ARG A 85 -5.70 -3.89 -7.52
C ARG A 85 -5.94 -3.22 -6.17
N GLU A 86 -4.88 -2.73 -5.57
CA GLU A 86 -4.94 -1.88 -4.38
C GLU A 86 -4.40 -0.50 -4.73
N ILE A 87 -5.14 0.55 -4.38
CA ILE A 87 -4.71 1.93 -4.58
C ILE A 87 -4.65 2.58 -3.20
N ASP A 88 -3.46 2.91 -2.72
CA ASP A 88 -3.29 3.67 -1.48
C ASP A 88 -3.18 5.16 -1.81
N VAL A 89 -4.27 5.89 -1.62
CA VAL A 89 -4.32 7.33 -1.85
C VAL A 89 -4.04 8.06 -0.54
N THR A 90 -2.90 8.73 -0.46
CA THR A 90 -2.62 9.73 0.59
C THR A 90 -3.42 10.98 0.25
N ALA A 91 -4.66 11.08 0.77
CA ALA A 91 -5.54 12.20 0.51
C ALA A 91 -4.97 13.50 1.08
N PHE A 92 -4.34 13.42 2.26
CA PHE A 92 -3.44 14.45 2.77
C PHE A 92 -2.48 13.87 3.81
N GLN A 93 -1.32 14.49 3.92
CA GLN A 93 -0.43 14.37 5.07
C GLN A 93 0.10 15.75 5.42
N VAL A 94 0.21 16.03 6.69
CA VAL A 94 0.85 17.23 7.21
C VAL A 94 2.02 16.86 8.10
N ASP A 95 3.18 17.42 7.79
CA ASP A 95 4.40 17.31 8.61
C ASP A 95 4.63 18.66 9.31
N LEU A 96 4.79 18.63 10.62
CA LEU A 96 5.04 19.82 11.43
C LEU A 96 6.54 20.08 11.61
N HIS A 97 6.90 21.31 11.95
CA HIS A 97 8.29 21.65 12.33
C HIS A 97 8.73 20.93 13.61
N THR A 98 7.81 20.53 14.46
CA THR A 98 8.05 19.70 15.65
C THR A 98 8.42 18.26 15.32
N GLN A 99 8.38 17.85 14.03
CA GLN A 99 8.54 16.48 13.54
C GLN A 99 7.35 15.56 13.89
N ASP A 100 6.25 16.13 14.30
CA ASP A 100 4.98 15.40 14.37
C ASP A 100 4.35 15.35 12.97
N SER A 101 3.55 14.34 12.72
CA SER A 101 2.81 14.22 11.47
C SER A 101 1.43 13.61 11.67
N MET A 102 0.55 13.90 10.74
CA MET A 102 -0.76 13.27 10.61
C MET A 102 -1.04 13.01 9.14
N GLN A 103 -1.62 11.87 8.84
CA GLN A 103 -1.97 11.48 7.47
C GLN A 103 -3.31 10.77 7.42
N PHE A 104 -3.98 10.92 6.28
CA PHE A 104 -5.23 10.25 5.98
C PHE A 104 -5.15 9.58 4.62
N HIS A 105 -5.54 8.32 4.58
CA HIS A 105 -5.50 7.47 3.39
C HIS A 105 -6.89 6.95 3.04
N VAL A 106 -7.11 6.77 1.76
CA VAL A 106 -8.24 6.05 1.19
C VAL A 106 -7.69 4.91 0.35
N VAL A 107 -8.11 3.68 0.64
CA VAL A 107 -7.55 2.47 0.05
C VAL A 107 -8.65 1.64 -0.61
N PRO A 108 -9.09 2.00 -1.84
CA PRO A 108 -9.95 1.14 -2.64
C PRO A 108 -9.15 -0.08 -3.13
N THR A 109 -9.74 -1.24 -2.92
CA THR A 109 -9.15 -2.55 -3.25
C THR A 109 -10.13 -3.36 -4.08
N TYR A 110 -9.62 -4.02 -5.10
CA TYR A 110 -10.28 -5.09 -5.84
C TYR A 110 -9.45 -6.36 -5.72
N GLU A 111 -10.09 -7.49 -5.51
CA GLU A 111 -9.43 -8.79 -5.41
C GLU A 111 -10.28 -9.89 -6.01
N LEU A 112 -9.67 -10.68 -6.88
CA LEU A 112 -10.15 -11.95 -7.38
C LEU A 112 -9.49 -13.08 -6.59
N LEU A 113 -10.26 -13.87 -5.88
CA LEU A 113 -9.71 -14.99 -5.10
C LEU A 113 -9.30 -16.15 -6.03
N GLU A 114 -8.02 -16.45 -6.04
CA GLU A 114 -7.44 -17.57 -6.81
C GLU A 114 -7.49 -18.90 -6.04
N GLU A 115 -7.78 -18.84 -4.74
CA GLU A 115 -7.95 -19.99 -3.84
C GLU A 115 -9.00 -19.70 -2.76
N ASN A 116 -9.45 -20.74 -2.07
CA ASN A 116 -10.35 -20.55 -0.94
C ASN A 116 -9.64 -19.79 0.19
N PHE A 117 -10.24 -18.69 0.63
CA PHE A 117 -9.65 -17.81 1.63
C PHE A 117 -10.40 -17.87 2.96
N PRO A 118 -9.79 -18.46 4.01
CA PRO A 118 -10.39 -18.48 5.35
C PRO A 118 -10.22 -17.09 6.02
N ILE A 119 -11.27 -16.30 6.03
CA ILE A 119 -11.25 -14.92 6.57
C ILE A 119 -11.47 -14.89 8.09
N ALA A 120 -12.20 -15.87 8.64
CA ALA A 120 -12.47 -16.00 10.07
C ALA A 120 -12.73 -17.47 10.43
N PRO A 121 -12.69 -17.85 11.72
CA PRO A 121 -13.08 -19.18 12.14
C PRO A 121 -14.47 -19.57 11.63
N GLY A 122 -14.54 -20.61 10.81
CA GLY A 122 -15.79 -21.11 10.22
C GLY A 122 -16.31 -20.31 9.01
N VAL A 123 -15.60 -19.26 8.55
CA VAL A 123 -15.98 -18.47 7.38
C VAL A 123 -14.87 -18.54 6.34
N THR A 124 -15.17 -19.17 5.20
CA THR A 124 -14.26 -19.27 4.06
C THR A 124 -14.90 -18.64 2.84
N LEU A 125 -14.19 -17.70 2.22
CA LEU A 125 -14.59 -17.10 0.96
C LEU A 125 -14.16 -18.04 -0.18
N PRO A 126 -15.05 -18.38 -1.13
CA PRO A 126 -14.76 -19.35 -2.16
C PRO A 126 -13.86 -18.77 -3.26
N VAL A 127 -13.07 -19.64 -3.86
CA VAL A 127 -12.27 -19.36 -5.05
C VAL A 127 -13.15 -18.84 -6.20
N GLY A 128 -12.62 -17.94 -7.02
CA GLY A 128 -13.28 -17.37 -8.18
C GLY A 128 -14.25 -16.22 -7.87
N GLN A 129 -14.40 -15.84 -6.61
CA GLN A 129 -15.21 -14.67 -6.24
C GLN A 129 -14.40 -13.38 -6.37
N GLU A 130 -15.09 -12.33 -6.77
CA GLU A 130 -14.56 -10.99 -6.92
C GLU A 130 -15.07 -10.10 -5.78
N TYR A 131 -14.16 -9.34 -5.18
CA TYR A 131 -14.48 -8.43 -4.10
C TYR A 131 -13.97 -7.03 -4.42
N SER A 132 -14.79 -6.03 -4.10
CA SER A 132 -14.40 -4.63 -4.14
C SER A 132 -14.79 -3.98 -2.83
N PHE A 133 -13.82 -3.38 -2.16
CA PHE A 133 -14.01 -2.75 -0.86
C PHE A 133 -13.10 -1.55 -0.68
N THR A 134 -13.45 -0.67 0.24
CA THR A 134 -12.67 0.54 0.52
C THR A 134 -12.41 0.66 2.00
N ARG A 135 -11.13 0.85 2.33
CA ARG A 135 -10.67 1.11 3.69
C ARG A 135 -10.19 2.55 3.80
N TYR A 136 -10.38 3.10 4.98
CA TYR A 136 -9.90 4.43 5.35
C TYR A 136 -8.92 4.28 6.49
N ARG A 137 -7.84 5.04 6.45
CA ARG A 137 -6.81 4.97 7.49
C ARG A 137 -6.39 6.38 7.91
N ILE A 138 -6.45 6.65 9.20
CA ILE A 138 -5.84 7.83 9.80
C ILE A 138 -4.68 7.39 10.67
N GLN A 139 -3.58 8.10 10.55
CA GLN A 139 -2.37 7.81 11.33
C GLN A 139 -1.75 9.10 11.81
N GLY A 140 -1.34 9.12 13.08
CA GLY A 140 -0.55 10.18 13.67
C GLY A 140 0.83 9.66 14.06
N SER A 141 1.80 10.55 14.15
CA SER A 141 3.10 10.23 14.73
C SER A 141 3.68 11.44 15.43
N THR A 142 4.21 11.24 16.62
CA THR A 142 4.94 12.26 17.36
C THR A 142 6.44 11.99 17.31
N THR A 143 7.25 13.05 17.45
CA THR A 143 8.70 12.89 17.42
C THR A 143 9.20 11.94 18.51
N SER A 144 10.15 11.06 18.16
CA SER A 144 10.81 10.14 19.10
C SER A 144 11.69 10.84 20.16
N ARG A 145 11.89 12.15 20.03
CA ARG A 145 12.64 12.96 21.01
C ARG A 145 11.85 13.27 22.27
N ARG A 146 10.53 13.03 22.28
CA ARG A 146 9.69 13.22 23.46
C ARG A 146 9.81 12.02 24.39
N PRO A 147 9.65 12.21 25.71
CA PRO A 147 9.60 11.10 26.65
C PRO A 147 8.50 10.08 26.34
N LEU A 148 7.43 10.55 25.70
CA LEU A 148 6.32 9.75 25.21
C LEU A 148 6.20 9.96 23.70
N ALA A 149 6.61 8.97 22.91
CA ALA A 149 6.41 8.93 21.47
C ALA A 149 5.20 8.07 21.15
N LEU A 150 4.25 8.64 20.41
CA LEU A 150 2.99 8.02 20.05
C LEU A 150 2.89 7.87 18.53
N SER A 151 2.35 6.73 18.08
CA SER A 151 2.03 6.48 16.66
C SER A 151 0.65 5.83 16.54
N PRO A 152 -0.43 6.54 16.95
CA PRO A 152 -1.78 6.01 16.86
C PRO A 152 -2.19 5.81 15.39
N GLN A 153 -2.92 4.73 15.15
CA GLN A 153 -3.51 4.44 13.85
C GLN A 153 -4.93 3.89 14.06
N ALA A 154 -5.85 4.36 13.24
CA ALA A 154 -7.16 3.76 13.08
C ALA A 154 -7.40 3.45 11.62
N GLU A 155 -7.90 2.26 11.33
CA GLU A 155 -8.29 1.82 10.00
C GLU A 155 -9.71 1.26 10.07
N TRP A 156 -10.59 1.69 9.15
CA TRP A 156 -11.98 1.26 9.10
C TRP A 156 -12.50 1.23 7.68
N GLY A 157 -13.65 0.63 7.47
CA GLY A 157 -14.31 0.56 6.17
C GLY A 157 -14.82 -0.82 5.85
N SER A 158 -15.17 -1.04 4.61
CA SER A 158 -15.57 -2.36 4.14
C SER A 158 -14.36 -3.28 3.96
N PHE A 159 -14.56 -4.58 4.18
CA PHE A 159 -13.52 -5.60 4.02
C PHE A 159 -14.16 -6.90 3.56
N TYR A 160 -13.99 -7.26 2.30
CA TYR A 160 -14.69 -8.34 1.60
C TYR A 160 -16.22 -8.20 1.77
N SER A 161 -16.86 -9.17 2.43
CA SER A 161 -18.30 -9.19 2.69
C SER A 161 -18.72 -8.59 4.03
N GLY A 162 -17.78 -7.97 4.78
CA GLY A 162 -18.01 -7.43 6.11
C GLY A 162 -17.40 -6.04 6.29
N ASP A 163 -17.26 -5.66 7.54
CA ASP A 163 -16.66 -4.40 7.97
C ASP A 163 -15.39 -4.63 8.77
N LEU A 164 -14.45 -3.70 8.65
CA LEU A 164 -13.19 -3.66 9.39
C LEU A 164 -13.19 -2.46 10.33
N LEU A 165 -12.78 -2.69 11.57
CA LEU A 165 -12.28 -1.66 12.47
C LEU A 165 -11.02 -2.18 13.14
N ARG A 166 -9.90 -1.52 12.87
CA ARG A 166 -8.59 -1.83 13.47
C ARG A 166 -8.07 -0.58 14.17
N LEU A 167 -7.73 -0.73 15.43
CA LEU A 167 -7.05 0.29 16.21
C LEU A 167 -5.68 -0.25 16.60
N SER A 168 -4.64 0.52 16.31
CA SER A 168 -3.26 0.17 16.67
C SER A 168 -2.71 1.23 17.60
N GLU A 169 -2.02 0.79 18.63
CA GLU A 169 -1.48 1.66 19.64
C GLU A 169 -0.04 2.08 19.36
N ALA A 170 0.31 3.12 20.08
CA ALA A 170 1.59 3.76 20.13
C ALA A 170 2.64 2.93 20.85
N ARG A 171 3.88 2.99 20.39
CA ARG A 171 5.04 2.57 21.17
C ARG A 171 5.47 3.69 22.12
N LEU A 172 5.60 3.37 23.40
CA LEU A 172 6.41 4.11 24.33
C LEU A 172 7.89 3.90 23.94
N ALA A 173 8.54 4.95 23.47
CA ALA A 173 10.00 4.97 23.41
C ALA A 173 10.52 5.53 24.73
N ARG A 174 11.46 4.83 25.35
CA ARG A 174 12.30 5.35 26.43
C ARG A 174 13.53 6.02 25.84
#